data_132b3f84f278ef8ee88b41471e81341a
#
_entry.id   132b3f84f278ef8ee88b41471e81341a
#
_cell.length_a   1.000
_cell.length_b   1.000
_cell.length_c   1.000
_cell.angle_alpha   90.00
_cell.angle_beta   90.00
_cell.angle_gamma   90.00
#
_symmetry.space_group_name_H-M   'P 1'
#
loop_
_entity.id
_entity.type
_entity.pdbx_description
1 polymer ?
#
loop_
_entity_poly.entity_id
_entity_poly.type
_entity_poly.pdbx_seq_one_letter_code
_entity_poly.pdbx_strand_id
1 'polypeptide(L)'
;MPHNGATRPHPTAARRPREIARHWRAADGIDLFEADYKNFTFPKHSHDYYAFGTILNGAEQFMTRGTNYVASRGQLLMMNPMQVHDGGPASDDGYQYQIMFIAPEIFGDLVRELSPTNTGLPFFGNCVVDDRELHLQLQQLHRMFRPDLSATTSLLERDSQLLYSAARLALRHADAPPFVYRPGSEDKRVQTVIDYMAAHLDENIALEDLATITGLSRFHLLRVFREATGLPPHAYFNHMRLRRAKRMLFDGATIADAAAATGFADQSHLNRHFKTMWGVSPGAFIASLDRKA
;
A
#
# COMPACT_ATOMS: atom_id res chain seq x y z
N MET A 1 -30.34 -1.77 -63.08
CA MET A 1 -29.06 -1.84 -62.33
C MET A 1 -29.31 -1.20 -60.96
N PRO A 2 -29.47 -1.98 -59.87
CA PRO A 2 -29.66 -1.40 -58.53
C PRO A 2 -28.30 -1.15 -57.90
N HIS A 3 -28.10 0.06 -57.38
CA HIS A 3 -26.94 0.45 -56.57
C HIS A 3 -26.94 -0.28 -55.22
N ASN A 4 -25.90 -1.05 -55.02
CA ASN A 4 -25.61 -1.77 -53.79
C ASN A 4 -24.89 -0.81 -52.83
N GLY A 5 -25.64 -0.20 -51.89
CA GLY A 5 -25.12 0.64 -50.84
C GLY A 5 -24.56 -0.24 -49.70
N ALA A 6 -23.28 -0.55 -49.73
CA ALA A 6 -22.61 -1.21 -48.60
C ALA A 6 -22.45 -0.20 -47.45
N THR A 7 -23.27 -0.32 -46.45
CA THR A 7 -23.08 0.35 -45.13
C THR A 7 -21.81 -0.19 -44.47
N ARG A 8 -20.80 0.66 -44.37
CA ARG A 8 -19.60 0.37 -43.55
C ARG A 8 -20.04 0.21 -42.09
N PRO A 9 -19.60 -0.87 -41.41
CA PRO A 9 -19.86 -0.99 -39.99
C PRO A 9 -19.13 0.15 -39.24
N HIS A 10 -19.85 0.87 -38.38
CA HIS A 10 -19.28 1.80 -37.43
C HIS A 10 -18.25 1.06 -36.57
N PRO A 11 -17.05 1.63 -36.32
CA PRO A 11 -16.12 1.01 -35.38
C PRO A 11 -16.80 1.01 -34.00
N THR A 12 -17.03 -0.16 -33.46
CA THR A 12 -17.43 -0.38 -32.08
C THR A 12 -16.41 0.34 -31.20
N ALA A 13 -16.86 1.37 -30.47
CA ALA A 13 -16.04 2.06 -29.51
C ALA A 13 -15.44 1.01 -28.56
N ALA A 14 -14.13 0.86 -28.61
CA ALA A 14 -13.40 -0.05 -27.73
C ALA A 14 -13.79 0.31 -26.29
N ARG A 15 -14.44 -0.63 -25.58
CA ARG A 15 -14.72 -0.47 -24.15
C ARG A 15 -13.41 -0.10 -23.46
N ARG A 16 -13.35 1.05 -22.80
CA ARG A 16 -12.20 1.40 -21.96
C ARG A 16 -11.96 0.25 -20.99
N PRO A 17 -10.73 -0.24 -20.86
CA PRO A 17 -10.41 -1.32 -19.95
C PRO A 17 -10.90 -0.94 -18.55
N ARG A 18 -11.56 -1.87 -17.87
CA ARG A 18 -12.18 -1.63 -16.57
C ARG A 18 -11.11 -1.89 -15.51
N GLU A 19 -10.61 -0.80 -14.89
CA GLU A 19 -9.76 -0.89 -13.71
C GLU A 19 -10.62 -1.40 -12.54
N ILE A 20 -10.19 -2.51 -11.91
CA ILE A 20 -10.92 -3.13 -10.80
C ILE A 20 -9.99 -3.15 -9.59
N ALA A 21 -10.51 -2.69 -8.46
CA ALA A 21 -9.82 -2.80 -7.18
C ALA A 21 -10.83 -3.16 -6.09
N ARG A 22 -10.45 -4.07 -5.21
CA ARG A 22 -11.22 -4.51 -4.05
C ARG A 22 -10.35 -4.47 -2.82
N HIS A 23 -10.92 -4.09 -1.71
CA HIS A 23 -10.22 -4.01 -0.43
C HIS A 23 -11.15 -4.49 0.69
N TRP A 24 -10.64 -5.30 1.61
CA TRP A 24 -11.39 -5.76 2.78
C TRP A 24 -10.46 -6.02 3.97
N ARG A 25 -11.00 -5.92 5.18
CA ARG A 25 -10.32 -6.30 6.40
C ARG A 25 -10.41 -7.81 6.63
N ALA A 26 -9.28 -8.45 6.81
CA ALA A 26 -9.22 -9.86 7.15
C ALA A 26 -9.28 -10.08 8.67
N ALA A 27 -8.51 -9.28 9.42
CA ALA A 27 -8.45 -9.25 10.88
C ALA A 27 -7.91 -7.88 11.33
N ASP A 28 -7.89 -7.61 12.63
CA ASP A 28 -7.26 -6.40 13.15
C ASP A 28 -5.80 -6.33 12.72
N GLY A 29 -5.43 -5.21 12.08
CA GLY A 29 -4.09 -4.99 11.54
C GLY A 29 -3.74 -5.81 10.29
N ILE A 30 -4.71 -6.50 9.66
CA ILE A 30 -4.51 -7.27 8.42
C ILE A 30 -5.58 -6.89 7.41
N ASP A 31 -5.17 -6.24 6.36
CA ASP A 31 -6.01 -5.85 5.25
C ASP A 31 -5.62 -6.60 3.97
N LEU A 32 -6.59 -6.91 3.13
CA LEU A 32 -6.38 -7.55 1.84
C LEU A 32 -6.82 -6.65 0.70
N PHE A 33 -6.06 -6.71 -0.38
CA PHE A 33 -6.30 -5.94 -1.58
C PHE A 33 -6.13 -6.82 -2.82
N GLU A 34 -7.04 -6.68 -3.78
CA GLU A 34 -6.99 -7.35 -5.06
C GLU A 34 -7.26 -6.34 -6.16
N ALA A 35 -6.45 -6.33 -7.19
CA ALA A 35 -6.67 -5.44 -8.31
C ALA A 35 -6.32 -6.07 -9.65
N ASP A 36 -6.99 -5.55 -10.68
CA ASP A 36 -6.78 -5.81 -12.10
C ASP A 36 -6.64 -4.44 -12.77
N TYR A 37 -5.41 -4.07 -13.08
CA TYR A 37 -5.05 -2.78 -13.63
C TYR A 37 -4.45 -2.94 -15.03
N LYS A 38 -5.03 -2.23 -15.99
CA LYS A 38 -4.50 -2.21 -17.34
C LYS A 38 -3.54 -1.03 -17.57
N ASN A 39 -3.93 0.16 -17.14
CA ASN A 39 -3.16 1.38 -17.40
C ASN A 39 -2.89 2.22 -16.16
N PHE A 40 -3.42 1.81 -15.01
CA PHE A 40 -3.28 2.59 -13.79
C PHE A 40 -1.85 2.56 -13.26
N THR A 41 -1.32 3.74 -12.95
CA THR A 41 0.00 3.91 -12.36
C THR A 41 -0.11 4.63 -11.04
N PHE A 42 0.46 4.05 -10.00
CA PHE A 42 0.57 4.66 -8.69
C PHE A 42 1.69 5.72 -8.70
N PRO A 43 1.40 6.95 -8.26
CA PRO A 43 2.47 7.92 -8.00
C PRO A 43 3.33 7.44 -6.82
N LYS A 44 4.49 8.07 -6.62
CA LYS A 44 5.33 7.79 -5.46
C LYS A 44 4.56 7.98 -4.15
N HIS A 45 4.52 6.92 -3.35
CA HIS A 45 3.81 6.87 -2.07
C HIS A 45 4.54 5.92 -1.11
N SER A 46 4.08 5.87 0.12
CA SER A 46 4.49 4.90 1.13
C SER A 46 3.30 4.52 2.00
N HIS A 47 3.42 3.44 2.73
CA HIS A 47 2.42 2.98 3.70
C HIS A 47 3.10 2.49 4.97
N ASP A 48 2.38 2.49 6.08
CA ASP A 48 2.87 2.18 7.42
C ASP A 48 2.76 0.70 7.81
N TYR A 49 2.52 -0.16 6.86
CA TYR A 49 2.39 -1.61 7.00
C TYR A 49 3.32 -2.35 6.05
N TYR A 50 3.59 -3.63 6.34
CA TYR A 50 4.19 -4.54 5.38
C TYR A 50 3.18 -4.83 4.26
N ALA A 51 3.66 -4.90 3.02
CA ALA A 51 2.86 -5.37 1.90
C ALA A 51 3.51 -6.61 1.28
N PHE A 52 2.78 -7.72 1.29
CA PHE A 52 3.18 -8.98 0.68
C PHE A 52 2.24 -9.28 -0.47
N GLY A 53 2.75 -9.16 -1.69
CA GLY A 53 1.97 -9.29 -2.91
C GLY A 53 2.28 -10.54 -3.70
N THR A 54 1.30 -11.02 -4.46
CA THR A 54 1.44 -12.07 -5.47
C THR A 54 0.95 -11.57 -6.80
N ILE A 55 1.78 -11.65 -7.85
CA ILE A 55 1.35 -11.33 -9.21
C ILE A 55 0.64 -12.53 -9.82
N LEU A 56 -0.65 -12.36 -10.11
CA LEU A 56 -1.52 -13.41 -10.66
C LEU A 56 -1.43 -13.52 -12.18
N ASN A 57 -1.33 -12.35 -12.84
CA ASN A 57 -1.23 -12.24 -14.29
C ASN A 57 -0.51 -10.95 -14.68
N GLY A 58 0.12 -10.95 -15.87
CA GLY A 58 0.89 -9.80 -16.34
C GLY A 58 2.15 -9.54 -15.52
N ALA A 59 2.56 -8.26 -15.48
CA ALA A 59 3.72 -7.82 -14.72
C ALA A 59 3.55 -6.37 -14.24
N GLU A 60 3.97 -6.11 -13.01
CA GLU A 60 4.07 -4.79 -12.41
C GLU A 60 5.52 -4.30 -12.45
N GLN A 61 5.72 -3.06 -12.86
CA GLN A 61 7.00 -2.35 -12.69
C GLN A 61 6.86 -1.29 -11.61
N PHE A 62 7.88 -1.13 -10.80
CA PHE A 62 7.92 -0.12 -9.74
C PHE A 62 9.34 0.30 -9.42
N MET A 63 9.49 1.52 -8.93
CA MET A 63 10.77 2.03 -8.46
C MET A 63 10.75 2.18 -6.94
N THR A 64 11.75 1.66 -6.27
CA THR A 64 11.98 1.87 -4.85
C THR A 64 13.47 1.94 -4.56
N ARG A 65 13.89 2.74 -3.60
CA ARG A 65 15.30 2.92 -3.20
C ARG A 65 16.24 3.20 -4.39
N GLY A 66 15.75 3.91 -5.41
CA GLY A 66 16.53 4.24 -6.60
C GLY A 66 16.73 3.10 -7.60
N THR A 67 16.08 1.94 -7.38
CA THR A 67 16.17 0.75 -8.24
C THR A 67 14.81 0.46 -8.87
N ASN A 68 14.80 0.16 -10.15
CA ASN A 68 13.61 -0.32 -10.86
C ASN A 68 13.50 -1.83 -10.73
N TYR A 69 12.29 -2.28 -10.40
CA TYR A 69 11.93 -3.69 -10.29
C TYR A 69 10.82 -4.02 -11.28
N VAL A 70 10.77 -5.27 -11.70
CA VAL A 70 9.63 -5.85 -12.42
C VAL A 70 9.24 -7.12 -11.69
N ALA A 71 8.01 -7.18 -11.22
CA ALA A 71 7.42 -8.36 -10.64
C ALA A 71 6.47 -9.00 -11.65
N SER A 72 6.73 -10.22 -12.03
CA SER A 72 6.00 -10.97 -13.06
C SER A 72 5.13 -12.06 -12.44
N ARG A 73 4.23 -12.61 -13.24
CA ARG A 73 3.36 -13.72 -12.83
C ARG A 73 4.14 -14.82 -12.10
N GLY A 74 3.68 -15.19 -10.93
CA GLY A 74 4.29 -16.25 -10.09
C GLY A 74 5.31 -15.74 -9.08
N GLN A 75 5.73 -14.49 -9.19
CA GLN A 75 6.65 -13.86 -8.24
C GLN A 75 5.91 -13.20 -7.07
N LEU A 76 6.65 -13.05 -5.99
CA LEU A 76 6.22 -12.31 -4.79
C LEU A 76 6.80 -10.91 -4.82
N LEU A 77 6.00 -9.98 -4.31
CA LEU A 77 6.36 -8.60 -4.07
C LEU A 77 6.36 -8.35 -2.56
N MET A 78 7.41 -7.72 -2.04
CA MET A 78 7.57 -7.42 -0.63
C MET A 78 7.98 -5.96 -0.42
N MET A 79 7.18 -5.23 0.38
CA MET A 79 7.47 -3.85 0.76
C MET A 79 7.49 -3.72 2.27
N ASN A 80 8.52 -3.05 2.77
CA ASN A 80 8.62 -2.72 4.19
C ASN A 80 7.74 -1.51 4.53
N PRO A 81 7.36 -1.36 5.81
CA PRO A 81 6.71 -0.15 6.28
C PRO A 81 7.50 1.11 5.91
N MET A 82 6.80 2.16 5.53
CA MET A 82 7.37 3.47 5.15
C MET A 82 8.31 3.47 3.94
N GLN A 83 8.43 2.34 3.23
CA GLN A 83 9.25 2.26 2.02
C GLN A 83 8.55 2.99 0.86
N VAL A 84 9.17 4.07 0.39
CA VAL A 84 8.65 4.86 -0.74
C VAL A 84 8.82 4.08 -2.05
N HIS A 85 7.74 3.96 -2.80
CA HIS A 85 7.71 3.32 -4.10
C HIS A 85 6.62 3.93 -4.98
N ASP A 86 6.70 3.71 -6.28
CA ASP A 86 5.64 3.90 -7.26
C ASP A 86 5.22 2.52 -7.79
N GLY A 87 4.37 2.46 -8.80
CA GLY A 87 4.00 1.18 -9.43
C GLY A 87 3.09 1.39 -10.63
N GLY A 88 3.13 0.44 -11.57
CA GLY A 88 2.29 0.45 -12.74
C GLY A 88 2.52 -0.75 -13.64
N PRO A 89 1.77 -0.89 -14.75
CA PRO A 89 1.94 -2.00 -15.67
C PRO A 89 3.30 -1.96 -16.34
N ALA A 90 3.95 -3.12 -16.42
CA ALA A 90 5.21 -3.28 -17.17
C ALA A 90 4.99 -3.44 -18.67
N SER A 91 3.76 -3.71 -19.12
CA SER A 91 3.36 -3.87 -20.50
C SER A 91 1.90 -3.47 -20.73
N ASP A 92 1.50 -3.36 -22.00
CA ASP A 92 0.12 -3.01 -22.39
C ASP A 92 -0.94 -4.05 -21.97
N ASP A 93 -0.53 -5.23 -21.55
CA ASP A 93 -1.43 -6.26 -21.04
C ASP A 93 -1.95 -5.97 -19.64
N GLY A 94 -1.29 -5.05 -18.91
CA GLY A 94 -1.61 -4.75 -17.53
C GLY A 94 -1.12 -5.81 -16.55
N TYR A 95 -1.68 -5.79 -15.33
CA TYR A 95 -1.34 -6.78 -14.31
C TYR A 95 -2.49 -7.00 -13.33
N GLN A 96 -2.55 -8.23 -12.81
CA GLN A 96 -3.43 -8.62 -11.73
C GLN A 96 -2.59 -9.05 -10.53
N TYR A 97 -2.93 -8.56 -9.35
CA TYR A 97 -2.22 -8.90 -8.14
C TYR A 97 -3.14 -8.96 -6.93
N GLN A 98 -2.66 -9.67 -5.93
CA GLN A 98 -3.24 -9.73 -4.60
C GLN A 98 -2.20 -9.28 -3.60
N ILE A 99 -2.55 -8.39 -2.68
CA ILE A 99 -1.67 -7.90 -1.63
C ILE A 99 -2.31 -8.12 -0.27
N MET A 100 -1.53 -8.63 0.66
CA MET A 100 -1.83 -8.65 2.08
C MET A 100 -1.01 -7.56 2.77
N PHE A 101 -1.69 -6.64 3.40
CA PHE A 101 -1.11 -5.62 4.25
C PHE A 101 -1.17 -6.08 5.70
N ILE A 102 -0.03 -6.04 6.39
CA ILE A 102 0.06 -6.44 7.80
C ILE A 102 0.69 -5.31 8.60
N ALA A 103 0.04 -4.90 9.68
CA ALA A 103 0.58 -3.93 10.61
C ALA A 103 1.92 -4.44 11.20
N PRO A 104 2.92 -3.58 11.39
CA PRO A 104 4.23 -3.98 11.90
C PRO A 104 4.15 -4.71 13.25
N GLU A 105 3.27 -4.27 14.14
CA GLU A 105 3.04 -4.86 15.46
C GLU A 105 2.55 -6.30 15.33
N ILE A 106 1.55 -6.51 14.47
CA ILE A 106 0.97 -7.86 14.24
C ILE A 106 2.00 -8.78 13.58
N PHE A 107 2.73 -8.30 12.57
CA PHE A 107 3.77 -9.11 11.94
C PHE A 107 4.92 -9.43 12.90
N GLY A 108 5.31 -8.44 13.73
CA GLY A 108 6.30 -8.62 14.78
C GLY A 108 5.87 -9.66 15.83
N ASP A 109 4.60 -9.66 16.23
CA ASP A 109 4.04 -10.66 17.17
C ASP A 109 4.09 -12.06 16.57
N LEU A 110 3.64 -12.23 15.32
CA LEU A 110 3.70 -13.52 14.62
C LEU A 110 5.14 -14.05 14.50
N VAL A 111 6.11 -13.17 14.24
CA VAL A 111 7.52 -13.57 14.14
C VAL A 111 8.15 -13.86 15.50
N ARG A 112 7.75 -13.17 16.58
CA ARG A 112 8.22 -13.45 17.94
C ARG A 112 7.80 -14.83 18.47
N GLU A 113 6.67 -15.35 18.02
CA GLU A 113 6.28 -16.75 18.34
C GLU A 113 7.30 -17.77 17.83
N LEU A 114 8.04 -17.43 16.75
CA LEU A 114 9.07 -18.30 16.19
C LEU A 114 10.43 -18.14 16.87
N SER A 115 10.72 -16.96 17.39
CA SER A 115 12.00 -16.63 18.00
C SER A 115 11.81 -15.59 19.11
N PRO A 116 11.55 -16.02 20.35
CA PRO A 116 11.33 -15.10 21.47
C PRO A 116 12.48 -14.13 21.77
N THR A 117 13.69 -14.45 21.30
CA THR A 117 14.87 -13.60 21.45
C THR A 117 15.01 -12.53 20.36
N ASN A 118 14.22 -12.62 19.28
CA ASN A 118 14.23 -11.63 18.21
C ASN A 118 13.26 -10.49 18.56
N THR A 119 13.79 -9.34 18.96
CA THR A 119 12.99 -8.17 19.35
C THR A 119 12.81 -7.15 18.22
N GLY A 120 13.40 -7.40 17.05
CA GLY A 120 13.34 -6.50 15.89
C GLY A 120 12.24 -6.88 14.92
N LEU A 121 11.75 -5.89 14.18
CA LEU A 121 10.88 -6.12 13.04
C LEU A 121 11.70 -6.66 11.85
N PRO A 122 11.24 -7.71 11.16
CA PRO A 122 11.91 -8.21 9.96
C PRO A 122 12.03 -7.14 8.88
N PHE A 123 13.17 -7.10 8.21
CA PHE A 123 13.39 -6.23 7.07
C PHE A 123 13.64 -7.06 5.80
N PHE A 124 12.99 -6.66 4.70
CA PHE A 124 13.07 -7.34 3.42
C PHE A 124 13.89 -6.48 2.45
N GLY A 125 15.14 -6.88 2.21
CA GLY A 125 16.04 -6.20 1.28
C GLY A 125 15.64 -6.40 -0.17
N ASN A 126 15.20 -7.62 -0.51
CA ASN A 126 14.74 -7.98 -1.85
C ASN A 126 13.23 -7.72 -1.98
N CYS A 127 12.87 -6.79 -2.88
CA CYS A 127 11.45 -6.44 -3.09
C CYS A 127 10.72 -7.41 -4.01
N VAL A 128 11.42 -8.18 -4.84
CA VAL A 128 10.85 -9.18 -5.74
C VAL A 128 11.61 -10.49 -5.57
N VAL A 129 10.90 -11.58 -5.32
CA VAL A 129 11.50 -12.91 -5.16
C VAL A 129 10.73 -13.97 -5.92
N ASP A 130 11.44 -15.00 -6.35
CA ASP A 130 10.87 -16.18 -7.00
C ASP A 130 10.76 -17.30 -5.96
N ASP A 131 9.56 -17.42 -5.35
CA ASP A 131 9.22 -18.47 -4.40
C ASP A 131 7.82 -19.00 -4.71
N ARG A 132 7.77 -19.97 -5.62
CA ARG A 132 6.51 -20.54 -6.09
C ARG A 132 5.65 -21.13 -4.96
N GLU A 133 6.28 -21.75 -3.98
CA GLU A 133 5.57 -22.39 -2.86
C GLU A 133 4.87 -21.33 -2.01
N LEU A 134 5.60 -20.30 -1.61
CA LEU A 134 5.06 -19.20 -0.82
C LEU A 134 4.04 -18.37 -1.61
N HIS A 135 4.27 -18.19 -2.92
CA HIS A 135 3.30 -17.55 -3.82
C HIS A 135 1.93 -18.26 -3.79
N LEU A 136 1.90 -19.59 -3.94
CA LEU A 136 0.66 -20.37 -3.87
C LEU A 136 0.02 -20.31 -2.47
N GLN A 137 0.84 -20.33 -1.43
CA GLN A 137 0.41 -20.24 -0.05
C GLN A 137 -0.26 -18.91 0.27
N LEU A 138 0.32 -17.78 -0.16
CA LEU A 138 -0.28 -16.45 0.02
C LEU A 138 -1.58 -16.30 -0.79
N GLN A 139 -1.66 -16.86 -1.99
CA GLN A 139 -2.93 -16.91 -2.73
C GLN A 139 -4.01 -17.71 -1.99
N GLN A 140 -3.64 -18.84 -1.38
CA GLN A 140 -4.56 -19.62 -0.58
C GLN A 140 -5.01 -18.83 0.65
N LEU A 141 -4.08 -18.21 1.37
CA LEU A 141 -4.37 -17.36 2.52
C LEU A 141 -5.31 -16.22 2.14
N HIS A 142 -5.04 -15.55 1.02
CA HIS A 142 -5.90 -14.47 0.52
C HIS A 142 -7.34 -14.96 0.26
N ARG A 143 -7.51 -16.15 -0.33
CA ARG A 143 -8.84 -16.76 -0.55
C ARG A 143 -9.57 -17.09 0.77
N MET A 144 -8.83 -17.56 1.80
CA MET A 144 -9.43 -17.94 3.10
C MET A 144 -10.04 -16.76 3.85
N PHE A 145 -9.54 -15.56 3.60
CA PHE A 145 -10.03 -14.34 4.22
C PHE A 145 -11.02 -13.56 3.35
N ARG A 146 -11.32 -14.01 2.15
CA ARG A 146 -12.34 -13.37 1.31
C ARG A 146 -13.72 -13.53 1.93
N PRO A 147 -14.53 -12.45 2.04
CA PRO A 147 -15.83 -12.49 2.69
C PRO A 147 -16.80 -13.51 2.09
N ASP A 148 -16.77 -13.64 0.76
CA ASP A 148 -17.62 -14.58 0.00
C ASP A 148 -17.22 -16.07 0.15
N LEU A 149 -15.98 -16.34 0.60
CA LEU A 149 -15.44 -17.70 0.77
C LEU A 149 -15.10 -18.04 2.23
N SER A 150 -15.07 -17.04 3.11
CA SER A 150 -14.60 -17.20 4.50
C SER A 150 -15.50 -18.07 5.38
N ALA A 151 -16.77 -18.27 5.02
CA ALA A 151 -17.72 -19.05 5.81
C ALA A 151 -17.38 -20.54 5.94
N THR A 152 -16.50 -21.07 5.09
CA THR A 152 -16.12 -22.49 5.06
C THR A 152 -14.81 -22.79 5.77
N THR A 153 -14.09 -21.76 6.23
CA THR A 153 -12.74 -21.92 6.84
C THR A 153 -12.83 -21.69 8.35
N SER A 154 -12.30 -22.62 9.16
CA SER A 154 -12.29 -22.47 10.62
C SER A 154 -11.29 -21.38 11.06
N LEU A 155 -11.53 -20.78 12.24
CA LEU A 155 -10.59 -19.83 12.84
C LEU A 155 -9.19 -20.43 13.01
N LEU A 156 -9.14 -21.66 13.54
CA LEU A 156 -7.87 -22.38 13.74
C LEU A 156 -7.09 -22.55 12.43
N GLU A 157 -7.77 -22.84 11.33
CA GLU A 157 -7.13 -22.99 10.02
C GLU A 157 -6.56 -21.67 9.53
N ARG A 158 -7.30 -20.55 9.66
CA ARG A 158 -6.86 -19.21 9.29
C ARG A 158 -5.65 -18.77 10.09
N ASP A 159 -5.72 -18.90 11.41
CA ASP A 159 -4.64 -18.50 12.32
C ASP A 159 -3.37 -19.31 12.05
N SER A 160 -3.52 -20.63 11.89
CA SER A 160 -2.40 -21.53 11.58
C SER A 160 -1.74 -21.17 10.24
N GLN A 161 -2.53 -20.93 9.21
CA GLN A 161 -2.01 -20.56 7.87
C GLN A 161 -1.37 -19.16 7.87
N LEU A 162 -1.94 -18.21 8.61
CA LEU A 162 -1.38 -16.88 8.77
C LEU A 162 -0.01 -16.93 9.45
N LEU A 163 0.06 -17.59 10.61
CA LEU A 163 1.32 -17.76 11.35
C LEU A 163 2.37 -18.48 10.51
N TYR A 164 1.98 -19.56 9.84
CA TYR A 164 2.89 -20.32 8.97
C TYR A 164 3.39 -19.50 7.79
N SER A 165 2.53 -18.67 7.18
CA SER A 165 2.92 -17.80 6.06
C SER A 165 3.86 -16.68 6.52
N ALA A 166 3.55 -16.04 7.66
CA ALA A 166 4.40 -15.02 8.28
C ALA A 166 5.78 -15.59 8.65
N ALA A 167 5.79 -16.81 9.23
CA ALA A 167 7.01 -17.54 9.56
C ALA A 167 7.90 -17.75 8.32
N ARG A 168 7.32 -18.23 7.24
CA ARG A 168 8.08 -18.51 6.00
C ARG A 168 8.59 -17.25 5.35
N LEU A 169 7.78 -16.18 5.31
CA LEU A 169 8.22 -14.86 4.86
C LEU A 169 9.46 -14.42 5.62
N ALA A 170 9.38 -14.42 6.96
CA ALA A 170 10.48 -13.97 7.80
C ALA A 170 11.73 -14.86 7.70
N LEU A 171 11.57 -16.19 7.78
CA LEU A 171 12.69 -17.12 7.81
C LEU A 171 13.39 -17.28 6.44
N ARG A 172 12.68 -17.08 5.33
CA ARG A 172 13.25 -17.30 3.99
C ARG A 172 13.72 -16.03 3.31
N HIS A 173 13.09 -14.88 3.61
CA HIS A 173 13.26 -13.67 2.83
C HIS A 173 13.61 -12.43 3.64
N ALA A 174 13.49 -12.45 4.98
CA ALA A 174 13.97 -11.34 5.78
C ALA A 174 15.50 -11.37 5.86
N ASP A 175 16.10 -10.18 5.81
CA ASP A 175 17.52 -10.01 6.05
C ASP A 175 17.82 -10.33 7.53
N ALA A 176 18.83 -11.14 7.80
CA ALA A 176 19.28 -11.45 9.15
C ALA A 176 20.62 -10.78 9.44
N PRO A 177 20.82 -10.20 10.63
CA PRO A 177 19.84 -9.86 11.67
C PRO A 177 18.95 -8.70 11.24
N PRO A 178 17.82 -8.43 11.94
CA PRO A 178 17.01 -7.27 11.61
C PRO A 178 17.88 -6.04 11.67
N PHE A 179 17.87 -5.29 10.59
CA PHE A 179 18.63 -4.05 10.49
C PHE A 179 18.08 -3.10 11.56
N VAL A 180 18.80 -2.95 12.65
CA VAL A 180 18.55 -1.87 13.59
C VAL A 180 19.06 -0.60 12.90
N TYR A 181 18.17 0.07 12.20
CA TYR A 181 18.42 1.38 11.65
C TYR A 181 18.85 2.27 12.83
N ARG A 182 20.12 2.64 12.86
CA ARG A 182 20.62 3.65 13.78
C ARG A 182 20.57 4.96 13.04
N PRO A 183 19.55 5.79 13.27
CA PRO A 183 19.47 7.07 12.61
C PRO A 183 20.72 7.88 12.92
N GLY A 184 21.35 8.44 11.89
CA GLY A 184 22.31 9.50 12.05
C GLY A 184 21.65 10.75 12.67
N SER A 185 22.40 11.81 12.93
CA SER A 185 21.84 13.04 13.52
C SER A 185 20.72 13.65 12.64
N GLU A 186 20.86 13.53 11.34
CA GLU A 186 19.87 14.03 10.37
C GLU A 186 18.59 13.19 10.38
N ASP A 187 18.68 11.89 10.55
CA ASP A 187 17.55 11.00 10.63
C ASP A 187 16.68 11.27 11.86
N LYS A 188 17.31 11.66 13.00
CA LYS A 188 16.55 12.11 14.18
C LYS A 188 15.73 13.36 13.91
N ARG A 189 16.27 14.31 13.16
CA ARG A 189 15.55 15.54 12.78
C ARG A 189 14.40 15.21 11.83
N VAL A 190 14.62 14.34 10.86
CA VAL A 190 13.55 13.85 9.98
C VAL A 190 12.45 13.14 10.78
N GLN A 191 12.83 12.30 11.75
CA GLN A 191 11.86 11.65 12.63
C GLN A 191 11.06 12.66 13.46
N THR A 192 11.72 13.70 14.01
CA THR A 192 11.04 14.79 14.72
C THR A 192 9.99 15.47 13.84
N VAL A 193 10.29 15.71 12.56
CA VAL A 193 9.32 16.26 11.59
C VAL A 193 8.15 15.30 11.38
N ILE A 194 8.42 14.01 11.20
CA ILE A 194 7.38 12.99 11.00
C ILE A 194 6.46 12.92 12.23
N ASP A 195 7.02 12.91 13.43
CA ASP A 195 6.25 12.86 14.69
C ASP A 195 5.39 14.12 14.87
N TYR A 196 5.94 15.28 14.54
CA TYR A 196 5.18 16.52 14.55
C TYR A 196 4.02 16.49 13.56
N MET A 197 4.26 16.08 12.31
CA MET A 197 3.24 15.91 11.30
C MET A 197 2.13 14.93 11.75
N ALA A 198 2.51 13.84 12.41
CA ALA A 198 1.57 12.83 12.90
C ALA A 198 0.63 13.39 13.98
N ALA A 199 1.14 14.29 14.83
CA ALA A 199 0.37 14.93 15.89
C ALA A 199 -0.58 16.04 15.38
N HIS A 200 -0.35 16.58 14.17
CA HIS A 200 -1.03 17.77 13.64
C HIS A 200 -1.67 17.53 12.27
N LEU A 201 -2.27 16.34 12.07
CA LEU A 201 -2.80 15.94 10.75
C LEU A 201 -3.93 16.82 10.23
N ASP A 202 -4.69 17.42 11.09
CA ASP A 202 -5.81 18.32 10.78
C ASP A 202 -5.41 19.80 10.63
N GLU A 203 -4.18 20.13 11.00
CA GLU A 203 -3.68 21.49 11.00
C GLU A 203 -2.94 21.87 9.70
N ASN A 204 -2.94 23.16 9.39
CA ASN A 204 -2.17 23.69 8.28
C ASN A 204 -0.73 24.00 8.71
N ILE A 205 0.17 23.04 8.55
CA ILE A 205 1.59 23.16 8.93
C ILE A 205 2.36 23.94 7.87
N ALA A 206 3.11 24.96 8.28
CA ALA A 206 4.03 25.67 7.42
C ALA A 206 5.42 25.01 7.39
N LEU A 207 6.17 25.23 6.31
CA LEU A 207 7.56 24.74 6.21
C LEU A 207 8.46 25.39 7.28
N GLU A 208 8.15 26.61 7.67
CA GLU A 208 8.85 27.35 8.73
C GLU A 208 8.71 26.67 10.09
N ASP A 209 7.52 26.13 10.40
CA ASP A 209 7.28 25.39 11.63
C ASP A 209 8.21 24.18 11.71
N LEU A 210 8.29 23.41 10.61
CA LEU A 210 9.14 22.24 10.51
C LEU A 210 10.64 22.60 10.56
N ALA A 211 11.03 23.72 9.97
CA ALA A 211 12.38 24.22 10.01
C ALA A 211 12.78 24.64 11.45
N THR A 212 11.86 25.30 12.16
CA THR A 212 12.05 25.75 13.53
C THR A 212 12.26 24.60 14.50
N ILE A 213 11.40 23.56 14.46
CA ILE A 213 11.51 22.43 15.39
C ILE A 213 12.79 21.58 15.17
N THR A 214 13.36 21.65 13.97
CA THR A 214 14.59 20.90 13.63
C THR A 214 15.88 21.72 13.75
N GLY A 215 15.75 23.05 13.86
CA GLY A 215 16.89 23.95 13.81
C GLY A 215 17.61 23.98 12.44
N LEU A 216 16.92 23.57 11.38
CA LEU A 216 17.45 23.60 10.01
C LEU A 216 16.92 24.80 9.24
N SER A 217 17.67 25.27 8.24
CA SER A 217 17.08 26.16 7.24
C SER A 217 16.04 25.40 6.40
N ARG A 218 15.01 26.08 5.89
CA ARG A 218 13.97 25.48 5.04
C ARG A 218 14.53 24.68 3.87
N PHE A 219 15.55 25.23 3.21
CA PHE A 219 16.20 24.56 2.08
C PHE A 219 16.92 23.27 2.52
N HIS A 220 17.65 23.31 3.62
CA HIS A 220 18.34 22.14 4.16
C HIS A 220 17.34 21.07 4.59
N LEU A 221 16.25 21.46 5.28
CA LEU A 221 15.17 20.55 5.66
C LEU A 221 14.58 19.85 4.44
N LEU A 222 14.21 20.58 3.39
CA LEU A 222 13.65 19.98 2.18
C LEU A 222 14.57 18.93 1.57
N ARG A 223 15.86 19.20 1.50
CA ARG A 223 16.86 18.28 0.95
C ARG A 223 16.99 17.02 1.82
N VAL A 224 17.26 17.19 3.10
CA VAL A 224 17.49 16.08 4.05
C VAL A 224 16.24 15.21 4.17
N PHE A 225 15.06 15.83 4.27
CA PHE A 225 13.80 15.10 4.37
C PHE A 225 13.52 14.27 3.12
N ARG A 226 13.76 14.85 1.93
CA ARG A 226 13.58 14.12 0.66
C ARG A 226 14.62 12.99 0.48
N GLU A 227 15.86 13.20 0.89
CA GLU A 227 16.90 12.17 0.87
C GLU A 227 16.52 10.98 1.77
N ALA A 228 16.04 11.26 2.98
CA ALA A 228 15.67 10.23 3.94
C ALA A 228 14.36 9.50 3.60
N THR A 229 13.34 10.22 3.11
CA THR A 229 11.98 9.66 2.91
C THR A 229 11.63 9.37 1.46
N GLY A 230 12.40 9.87 0.50
CA GLY A 230 12.10 9.81 -0.93
C GLY A 230 11.04 10.80 -1.40
N LEU A 231 10.37 11.54 -0.49
CA LEU A 231 9.32 12.50 -0.76
C LEU A 231 9.61 13.86 -0.12
N PRO A 232 9.18 14.98 -0.73
CA PRO A 232 9.22 16.26 -0.05
C PRO A 232 8.19 16.29 1.10
N PRO A 233 8.43 17.14 2.15
CA PRO A 233 7.58 17.18 3.35
C PRO A 233 6.08 17.29 3.08
N HIS A 234 5.66 18.17 2.17
CA HIS A 234 4.24 18.35 1.85
C HIS A 234 3.58 17.11 1.24
N ALA A 235 4.30 16.40 0.36
CA ALA A 235 3.78 15.16 -0.24
C ALA A 235 3.70 14.04 0.78
N TYR A 236 4.72 13.92 1.64
CA TYR A 236 4.72 12.96 2.73
C TYR A 236 3.58 13.20 3.71
N PHE A 237 3.35 14.48 4.09
CA PHE A 237 2.25 14.87 4.97
C PHE A 237 0.88 14.55 4.37
N ASN A 238 0.68 14.85 3.07
CA ASN A 238 -0.56 14.47 2.37
C ASN A 238 -0.77 12.94 2.38
N HIS A 239 0.29 12.14 2.22
CA HIS A 239 0.18 10.69 2.32
C HIS A 239 -0.26 10.24 3.72
N MET A 240 0.26 10.86 4.80
CA MET A 240 -0.17 10.56 6.17
C MET A 240 -1.65 10.89 6.37
N ARG A 241 -2.10 12.07 5.93
CA ARG A 241 -3.51 12.49 5.95
C ARG A 241 -4.42 11.52 5.21
N LEU A 242 -4.03 11.13 4.00
CA LEU A 242 -4.79 10.19 3.19
C LEU A 242 -4.90 8.81 3.86
N ARG A 243 -3.81 8.30 4.45
CA ARG A 243 -3.85 7.04 5.20
C ARG A 243 -4.83 7.12 6.37
N ARG A 244 -4.79 8.21 7.14
CA ARG A 244 -5.74 8.45 8.24
C ARG A 244 -7.18 8.53 7.73
N ALA A 245 -7.43 9.28 6.65
CA ALA A 245 -8.74 9.37 6.02
C ALA A 245 -9.24 7.99 5.56
N LYS A 246 -8.40 7.19 4.90
CA LYS A 246 -8.73 5.82 4.47
C LYS A 246 -9.16 4.95 5.65
N ARG A 247 -8.43 5.02 6.77
CA ARG A 247 -8.77 4.28 7.99
C ARG A 247 -10.12 4.71 8.56
N MET A 248 -10.38 6.02 8.66
CA MET A 248 -11.66 6.55 9.12
C MET A 248 -12.83 6.09 8.23
N LEU A 249 -12.67 6.15 6.90
CA LEU A 249 -13.68 5.65 5.96
C LEU A 249 -13.92 4.15 6.12
N PHE A 250 -12.87 3.40 6.36
CA PHE A 250 -12.95 1.98 6.65
C PHE A 250 -13.74 1.70 7.92
N ASP A 251 -13.50 2.51 8.98
CA ASP A 251 -14.17 2.42 10.28
C ASP A 251 -15.61 3.01 10.25
N GLY A 252 -16.07 3.51 9.10
CA GLY A 252 -17.45 3.94 8.89
C GLY A 252 -17.70 5.43 8.94
N ALA A 253 -16.66 6.26 9.05
CA ALA A 253 -16.81 7.71 8.96
C ALA A 253 -17.35 8.14 7.60
N THR A 254 -18.05 9.28 7.55
CA THR A 254 -18.45 9.89 6.29
C THR A 254 -17.24 10.48 5.57
N ILE A 255 -17.35 10.69 4.24
CA ILE A 255 -16.29 11.34 3.47
C ILE A 255 -16.05 12.78 3.97
N ALA A 256 -17.11 13.45 4.43
CA ALA A 256 -17.04 14.80 5.01
C ALA A 256 -16.22 14.81 6.31
N ASP A 257 -16.56 13.91 7.24
CA ASP A 257 -15.86 13.81 8.53
C ASP A 257 -14.40 13.42 8.34
N ALA A 258 -14.13 12.46 7.45
CA ALA A 258 -12.76 12.07 7.11
C ALA A 258 -11.96 13.23 6.51
N ALA A 259 -12.56 14.04 5.63
CA ALA A 259 -11.90 15.21 5.06
C ALA A 259 -11.58 16.25 6.14
N ALA A 260 -12.56 16.60 6.99
CA ALA A 260 -12.39 17.55 8.06
C ALA A 260 -11.32 17.12 9.08
N ALA A 261 -11.40 15.88 9.56
CA ALA A 261 -10.49 15.34 10.57
C ALA A 261 -9.05 15.09 10.07
N THR A 262 -8.82 15.22 8.78
CA THR A 262 -7.49 15.02 8.16
C THR A 262 -7.00 16.26 7.41
N GLY A 263 -7.59 17.43 7.69
CA GLY A 263 -7.13 18.72 7.19
C GLY A 263 -7.27 18.93 5.68
N PHE A 264 -8.16 18.19 5.00
CA PHE A 264 -8.56 18.51 3.63
C PHE A 264 -9.63 19.60 3.65
N ALA A 265 -9.53 20.55 2.72
CA ALA A 265 -10.43 21.70 2.66
C ALA A 265 -11.91 21.29 2.50
N ASP A 266 -12.16 20.22 1.76
CA ASP A 266 -13.49 19.67 1.50
C ASP A 266 -13.42 18.23 0.98
N GLN A 267 -14.60 17.60 0.79
CA GLN A 267 -14.71 16.26 0.20
C GLN A 267 -14.12 16.16 -1.20
N SER A 268 -14.23 17.20 -2.02
CA SER A 268 -13.73 17.20 -3.40
C SER A 268 -12.21 17.18 -3.42
N HIS A 269 -11.59 17.90 -2.48
CA HIS A 269 -10.15 17.91 -2.27
C HIS A 269 -9.66 16.51 -1.83
N LEU A 270 -10.30 15.94 -0.81
CA LEU A 270 -10.01 14.56 -0.40
C LEU A 270 -10.21 13.56 -1.56
N ASN A 271 -11.32 13.62 -2.28
CA ASN A 271 -11.65 12.73 -3.39
C ASN A 271 -10.54 12.71 -4.45
N ARG A 272 -10.05 13.88 -4.85
CA ARG A 272 -9.00 14.02 -5.86
C ARG A 272 -7.70 13.36 -5.41
N HIS A 273 -7.22 13.68 -4.21
CA HIS A 273 -5.98 13.13 -3.65
C HIS A 273 -6.11 11.62 -3.37
N PHE A 274 -7.24 11.19 -2.85
CA PHE A 274 -7.52 9.79 -2.58
C PHE A 274 -7.50 8.95 -3.86
N LYS A 275 -8.18 9.43 -4.92
CA LYS A 275 -8.18 8.76 -6.23
C LYS A 275 -6.78 8.72 -6.86
N THR A 276 -5.99 9.77 -6.69
CA THR A 276 -4.60 9.80 -7.17
C THR A 276 -3.74 8.76 -6.46
N MET A 277 -3.96 8.54 -5.17
CA MET A 277 -3.13 7.63 -4.37
C MET A 277 -3.54 6.15 -4.52
N TRP A 278 -4.85 5.85 -4.64
CA TRP A 278 -5.35 4.47 -4.64
C TRP A 278 -6.12 4.07 -5.90
N GLY A 279 -6.19 4.90 -6.92
CA GLY A 279 -6.87 4.58 -8.18
C GLY A 279 -8.39 4.62 -8.13
N VAL A 280 -9.00 4.64 -6.94
CA VAL A 280 -10.45 4.64 -6.72
C VAL A 280 -10.88 5.84 -5.87
N SER A 281 -12.12 6.32 -6.06
CA SER A 281 -12.66 7.37 -5.20
C SER A 281 -12.99 6.84 -3.79
N PRO A 282 -13.04 7.70 -2.75
CA PRO A 282 -13.51 7.32 -1.42
C PRO A 282 -14.88 6.63 -1.44
N GLY A 283 -15.82 7.10 -2.25
CA GLY A 283 -17.13 6.47 -2.38
C GLY A 283 -17.05 5.06 -2.98
N ALA A 284 -16.23 4.85 -4.01
CA ALA A 284 -16.01 3.53 -4.58
C ALA A 284 -15.26 2.61 -3.60
N PHE A 285 -14.32 3.15 -2.83
CA PHE A 285 -13.65 2.43 -1.75
C PHE A 285 -14.65 1.95 -0.69
N ILE A 286 -15.51 2.85 -0.18
CA ILE A 286 -16.56 2.50 0.82
C ILE A 286 -17.51 1.44 0.25
N ALA A 287 -17.92 1.58 -1.01
CA ALA A 287 -18.82 0.62 -1.67
C ALA A 287 -18.17 -0.77 -1.88
N SER A 288 -16.84 -0.83 -1.94
CA SER A 288 -16.08 -2.09 -2.05
C SER A 288 -15.87 -2.79 -0.71
N LEU A 289 -16.10 -2.08 0.41
CA LEU A 289 -16.04 -2.67 1.74
C LEU A 289 -17.28 -3.55 1.93
N ASP A 290 -17.09 -4.85 2.06
CA ASP A 290 -18.14 -5.80 2.36
C ASP A 290 -18.51 -5.63 3.85
N ARG A 291 -19.38 -4.65 4.13
CA ARG A 291 -19.89 -4.42 5.49
C ARG A 291 -20.95 -5.47 5.74
N LYS A 292 -20.57 -6.54 6.43
CA LYS A 292 -21.60 -7.41 7.04
C LYS A 292 -22.43 -6.55 8.00
N ALA A 293 -23.72 -6.45 7.70
CA ALA A 293 -24.76 -5.97 8.60
C ALA A 293 -24.80 -6.84 9.87
#